data_ad4c4d9ddf2b964cbd70122c3acdcd03
#
_entry.id   ad4c4d9ddf2b964cbd70122c3acdcd03
#
_cell.length_a   1.000
_cell.length_b   1.000
_cell.length_c   1.000
_cell.angle_alpha   90.00
_cell.angle_beta   90.00
_cell.angle_gamma   90.00
#
_symmetry.space_group_name_H-M   'P 1'
#
loop_
_entity.id
_entity.type
_entity.pdbx_description
1 polymer ?
#
loop_
_entity_poly.entity_id
_entity_poly.type
_entity_poly.pdbx_seq_one_letter_code
_entity_poly.pdbx_strand_id
1 'polypeptide(L)'
;MVAGISSKILQIRKENIKQSLSDFNTIEHRQDYVATIDGVMYYDDSRAENANATWFTFENIVKPVIWIAGGNDRDIDFKDLKHVAKKKVKALICIGKYNANLKKTFQKDIKDFYEVKNIVDAIDTASFLAT
;
A
#
# COMPACT_ATOMS: atom_id res chain seq x y z
N MET A 1 4.60 -4.63 0.56
CA MET A 1 4.98 -3.43 -0.18
C MET A 1 3.79 -2.51 -0.36
N VAL A 2 3.92 -1.30 0.09
CA VAL A 2 2.92 -0.28 -0.19
C VAL A 2 3.28 0.35 -1.52
N ALA A 3 2.42 0.26 -2.47
CA ALA A 3 2.77 0.63 -3.83
C ALA A 3 2.45 2.08 -4.18
N GLY A 4 3.15 2.62 -5.16
CA GLY A 4 2.96 3.94 -5.72
C GLY A 4 1.71 4.07 -6.54
N ILE A 5 0.68 3.73 -5.95
CA ILE A 5 -0.56 3.38 -6.54
C ILE A 5 -1.38 4.56 -6.84
N SER A 6 -1.29 5.49 -5.93
CA SER A 6 -2.02 6.73 -6.01
C SER A 6 -1.85 7.44 -7.33
N SER A 7 -0.72 7.24 -7.99
CA SER A 7 -0.52 7.82 -9.32
C SER A 7 -1.49 7.27 -10.36
N LYS A 8 -2.06 6.10 -10.13
CA LYS A 8 -2.97 5.50 -11.10
C LYS A 8 -4.44 5.63 -10.75
N ILE A 9 -4.76 5.80 -9.51
CA ILE A 9 -6.12 6.02 -9.06
C ILE A 9 -6.74 7.19 -9.71
N LEU A 10 -5.89 8.12 -9.93
CA LEU A 10 -6.31 9.45 -10.25
C LEU A 10 -6.07 9.73 -11.71
N GLN A 11 -6.63 8.91 -12.55
CA GLN A 11 -6.61 9.22 -13.98
C GLN A 11 -7.10 10.63 -14.26
N ILE A 12 -7.98 11.14 -13.42
CA ILE A 12 -8.49 12.52 -13.51
C ILE A 12 -7.40 13.54 -13.21
N ARG A 13 -6.39 13.16 -12.40
CA ARG A 13 -5.30 14.03 -11.97
C ARG A 13 -3.94 13.43 -12.26
N LYS A 14 -3.90 12.52 -13.19
CA LYS A 14 -2.70 11.77 -13.55
C LYS A 14 -1.50 12.69 -13.81
N GLU A 15 -1.70 13.79 -14.52
CA GLU A 15 -0.64 14.74 -14.84
C GLU A 15 -0.08 15.43 -13.58
N ASN A 16 -0.95 15.84 -12.68
CA ASN A 16 -0.54 16.52 -11.44
C ASN A 16 0.25 15.56 -10.55
N ILE A 17 -0.17 14.33 -10.44
CA ILE A 17 0.51 13.33 -9.63
C ILE A 17 1.84 12.95 -10.24
N LYS A 18 1.86 12.77 -11.56
CA LYS A 18 3.07 12.45 -12.30
C LYS A 18 4.12 13.55 -12.14
N GLN A 19 3.69 14.80 -12.18
CA GLN A 19 4.58 15.93 -11.97
C GLN A 19 5.07 15.96 -10.52
N SER A 20 4.19 15.77 -9.56
CA SER A 20 4.57 15.74 -8.15
C SER A 20 5.58 14.64 -7.85
N LEU A 21 5.40 13.45 -8.42
CA LEU A 21 6.33 12.34 -8.26
C LEU A 21 7.68 12.61 -8.93
N SER A 22 7.68 13.27 -10.07
CA SER A 22 8.93 13.60 -10.77
C SER A 22 9.73 14.72 -10.10
N ASP A 23 9.09 15.54 -9.28
CA ASP A 23 9.77 16.60 -8.55
C ASP A 23 10.53 16.08 -7.31
N PHE A 24 10.31 14.84 -6.91
CA PHE A 24 11.03 14.24 -5.81
C PHE A 24 12.39 13.73 -6.29
N ASN A 25 13.44 14.39 -5.87
CA ASN A 25 14.79 14.11 -6.34
C ASN A 25 15.60 13.19 -5.45
N THR A 26 15.03 12.72 -4.36
CA THR A 26 15.81 12.02 -3.36
C THR A 26 15.30 10.60 -3.14
N ILE A 27 15.10 10.19 -1.91
CA ILE A 27 14.65 8.85 -1.57
C ILE A 27 13.16 8.77 -1.84
N GLU A 28 12.81 8.84 -3.09
CA GLU A 28 11.47 8.87 -3.59
C GLU A 28 10.78 7.54 -3.31
N HIS A 29 9.46 7.58 -3.33
CA HIS A 29 8.61 6.41 -3.21
C HIS A 29 8.74 5.70 -1.86
N ARG A 30 9.14 6.47 -0.83
CA ARG A 30 9.14 5.97 0.54
C ARG A 30 8.37 6.92 1.44
N GLN A 31 7.16 6.52 1.83
CA GLN A 31 6.22 7.32 2.61
C GLN A 31 5.95 8.70 2.00
N ASP A 32 6.05 8.79 0.69
CA ASP A 32 5.82 10.04 0.00
C ASP A 32 4.34 10.36 -0.05
N TYR A 33 3.96 11.47 0.54
CA TYR A 33 2.60 11.97 0.39
C TYR A 33 2.33 12.35 -1.06
N VAL A 34 1.28 11.80 -1.62
CA VAL A 34 0.93 12.05 -3.02
C VAL A 34 -0.25 12.99 -3.15
N ALA A 35 -1.34 12.69 -2.49
CA ALA A 35 -2.57 13.47 -2.60
C ALA A 35 -3.54 13.16 -1.48
N THR A 36 -4.48 14.08 -1.26
CA THR A 36 -5.67 13.83 -0.44
C THR A 36 -6.90 13.98 -1.33
N ILE A 37 -7.71 12.93 -1.40
CA ILE A 37 -8.89 12.90 -2.24
C ILE A 37 -10.06 12.39 -1.41
N ASP A 38 -11.12 13.18 -1.35
CA ASP A 38 -12.31 12.86 -0.56
C ASP A 38 -11.98 12.51 0.90
N GLY A 39 -10.99 13.22 1.46
CA GLY A 39 -10.54 13.00 2.84
C GLY A 39 -9.58 11.85 3.03
N VAL A 40 -9.24 11.13 1.99
CA VAL A 40 -8.32 9.99 2.04
C VAL A 40 -6.94 10.42 1.60
N MET A 41 -5.94 10.16 2.45
CA MET A 41 -4.55 10.46 2.14
C MET A 41 -3.87 9.27 1.46
N TYR A 42 -3.20 9.56 0.36
CA TYR A 42 -2.47 8.56 -0.44
C TYR A 42 -0.98 8.75 -0.28
N TYR A 43 -0.29 7.67 0.03
CA TYR A 43 1.15 7.65 0.18
C TYR A 43 1.78 6.64 -0.77
N ASP A 44 2.90 7.00 -1.34
CA ASP A 44 3.74 6.11 -2.13
C ASP A 44 4.88 5.61 -1.26
N ASP A 45 4.89 4.33 -0.98
CA ASP A 45 5.94 3.67 -0.23
C ASP A 45 6.50 2.47 -0.99
N SER A 46 6.54 2.57 -2.30
CA SER A 46 6.95 1.48 -3.18
C SER A 46 8.41 1.05 -2.97
N ARG A 47 9.20 1.87 -2.28
CA ARG A 47 10.57 1.52 -1.89
C ARG A 47 10.66 0.67 -0.63
N ALA A 48 9.55 0.44 0.05
CA ALA A 48 9.52 -0.46 1.19
C ALA A 48 9.54 -1.90 0.70
N GLU A 49 10.71 -2.40 0.38
CA GLU A 49 10.90 -3.70 -0.25
C GLU A 49 10.98 -4.87 0.74
N ASN A 50 11.00 -4.60 2.03
CA ASN A 50 11.06 -5.63 3.06
C ASN A 50 10.13 -5.31 4.22
N ALA A 51 9.98 -6.28 5.11
CA ALA A 51 9.07 -6.15 6.24
C ALA A 51 9.47 -5.03 7.20
N ASN A 52 10.76 -4.82 7.43
CA ASN A 52 11.23 -3.76 8.31
C ASN A 52 10.87 -2.37 7.80
N ALA A 53 11.07 -2.13 6.52
CA ALA A 53 10.73 -0.85 5.91
C ALA A 53 9.23 -0.58 6.04
N THR A 54 8.41 -1.57 5.79
CA THR A 54 6.96 -1.46 5.92
C THR A 54 6.55 -1.25 7.39
N TRP A 55 7.25 -1.90 8.31
CA TRP A 55 7.02 -1.72 9.74
C TRP A 55 7.21 -0.26 10.17
N PHE A 56 8.30 0.37 9.72
CA PHE A 56 8.54 1.78 9.99
C PHE A 56 7.44 2.67 9.43
N THR A 57 6.98 2.37 8.23
CA THR A 57 5.89 3.10 7.61
C THR A 57 4.63 3.05 8.48
N PHE A 58 4.24 1.87 8.92
CA PHE A 58 3.04 1.70 9.74
C PHE A 58 3.18 2.37 11.10
N GLU A 59 4.35 2.33 11.71
CA GLU A 59 4.59 3.01 12.98
C GLU A 59 4.43 4.52 12.89
N ASN A 60 4.76 5.10 11.74
CA ASN A 60 4.69 6.54 11.53
C ASN A 60 3.31 7.04 11.11
N ILE A 61 2.40 6.17 10.74
CA ILE A 61 1.05 6.55 10.34
C ILE A 61 0.11 6.39 11.53
N VAL A 62 -0.62 7.46 11.83
CA VAL A 62 -1.55 7.48 12.96
C VAL A 62 -2.93 6.91 12.60
N LYS A 63 -3.38 7.18 11.40
CA LYS A 63 -4.71 6.77 10.93
C LYS A 63 -4.73 5.33 10.46
N PRO A 64 -5.93 4.70 10.42
CA PRO A 64 -6.06 3.37 9.83
C PRO A 64 -5.58 3.36 8.38
N VAL A 65 -4.94 2.25 7.99
CA VAL A 65 -4.28 2.11 6.70
C VAL A 65 -5.02 1.10 5.84
N ILE A 66 -5.20 1.43 4.58
CA ILE A 66 -5.50 0.44 3.55
C ILE A 66 -4.18 0.17 2.84
N TRP A 67 -3.70 -1.04 3.00
CA TRP A 67 -2.39 -1.42 2.50
C TRP A 67 -2.53 -2.14 1.18
N ILE A 68 -1.91 -1.58 0.16
CA ILE A 68 -1.83 -2.26 -1.14
C ILE A 68 -0.42 -2.80 -1.28
N ALA A 69 -0.32 -4.09 -1.41
CA ALA A 69 0.95 -4.78 -1.50
C ALA A 69 0.97 -5.70 -2.72
N GLY A 70 2.15 -5.91 -3.26
CA GLY A 70 2.25 -6.78 -4.42
C GLY A 70 3.67 -7.00 -4.87
N GLY A 71 3.81 -7.78 -5.92
CA GLY A 71 5.10 -8.19 -6.42
C GLY A 71 5.37 -9.65 -6.11
N ASN A 72 6.61 -9.98 -5.85
CA ASN A 72 7.01 -11.33 -5.49
C ASN A 72 7.37 -11.37 -4.00
N ASP A 73 6.57 -12.02 -3.20
CA ASP A 73 6.75 -12.10 -1.75
C ASP A 73 7.47 -13.36 -1.27
N ARG A 74 7.99 -14.17 -2.19
CA ARG A 74 8.55 -15.49 -1.87
C ARG A 74 9.65 -15.47 -0.82
N ASP A 75 10.50 -14.46 -0.87
CA ASP A 75 11.66 -14.36 0.01
C ASP A 75 11.44 -13.39 1.17
N ILE A 76 10.21 -12.95 1.38
CA ILE A 76 9.90 -11.98 2.42
C ILE A 76 9.21 -12.66 3.59
N ASP A 77 9.79 -12.50 4.79
CA ASP A 77 9.18 -12.95 6.03
C ASP A 77 8.45 -11.78 6.68
N PHE A 78 7.14 -11.89 6.77
CA PHE A 78 6.29 -10.86 7.33
C PHE A 78 5.95 -11.05 8.81
N LYS A 79 6.56 -12.00 9.48
CA LYS A 79 6.25 -12.33 10.87
C LYS A 79 6.27 -11.13 11.81
N ASP A 80 7.33 -10.35 11.73
CA ASP A 80 7.53 -9.20 12.62
C ASP A 80 6.56 -8.06 12.32
N LEU A 81 5.99 -8.06 11.14
CA LEU A 81 5.03 -7.05 10.71
C LEU A 81 3.61 -7.35 11.21
N LYS A 82 3.34 -8.59 11.57
CA LYS A 82 2.00 -9.06 11.90
C LYS A 82 1.32 -8.25 13.00
N HIS A 83 2.04 -7.95 14.05
CA HIS A 83 1.51 -7.24 15.20
C HIS A 83 1.09 -5.81 14.86
N VAL A 84 1.97 -5.05 14.19
CA VAL A 84 1.67 -3.68 13.82
C VAL A 84 0.60 -3.60 12.74
N ALA A 85 0.62 -4.53 11.80
CA ALA A 85 -0.39 -4.60 10.75
C ALA A 85 -1.78 -4.85 11.33
N LYS A 86 -1.89 -5.75 12.28
CA LYS A 86 -3.16 -6.04 12.95
C LYS A 86 -3.77 -4.80 13.60
N LYS A 87 -2.93 -3.92 14.14
CA LYS A 87 -3.38 -2.69 14.78
C LYS A 87 -3.74 -1.59 13.80
N LYS A 88 -2.98 -1.48 12.72
CA LYS A 88 -3.03 -0.32 11.82
C LYS A 88 -3.76 -0.58 10.52
N VAL A 89 -3.69 -1.79 10.00
CA VAL A 89 -4.21 -2.11 8.67
C VAL A 89 -5.68 -2.51 8.76
N LYS A 90 -6.52 -1.69 8.15
CA LYS A 90 -7.95 -1.96 8.03
C LYS A 90 -8.23 -2.97 6.93
N ALA A 91 -7.53 -2.86 5.82
CA ALA A 91 -7.69 -3.74 4.67
C ALA A 91 -6.35 -3.98 3.99
N LEU A 92 -6.16 -5.18 3.47
CA LEU A 92 -4.99 -5.56 2.69
C LEU A 92 -5.44 -5.98 1.30
N ILE A 93 -4.89 -5.34 0.29
CA ILE A 93 -5.17 -5.64 -1.11
C ILE A 93 -3.88 -6.11 -1.77
N CYS A 94 -3.88 -7.35 -2.22
CA CYS A 94 -2.72 -7.95 -2.86
C CYS A 94 -2.83 -7.91 -4.37
N ILE A 95 -1.76 -7.49 -5.03
CA ILE A 95 -1.70 -7.41 -6.49
C ILE A 95 -0.85 -8.55 -7.03
N GLY A 96 -1.35 -9.23 -8.06
CA GLY A 96 -0.59 -10.23 -8.79
C GLY A 96 -0.78 -11.65 -8.26
N LYS A 97 0.14 -12.53 -8.67
CA LYS A 97 -0.01 -13.98 -8.47
C LYS A 97 0.80 -14.53 -7.30
N TYR A 98 1.83 -13.83 -6.86
CA TYR A 98 2.79 -14.35 -5.90
C TYR A 98 2.64 -13.71 -4.52
N ASN A 99 1.48 -13.93 -3.92
CA ASN A 99 1.11 -13.33 -2.64
C ASN A 99 0.92 -14.37 -1.53
N ALA A 100 1.53 -15.55 -1.67
CA ALA A 100 1.34 -16.65 -0.73
C ALA A 100 1.75 -16.30 0.70
N ASN A 101 2.87 -15.61 0.89
CA ASN A 101 3.33 -15.20 2.21
C ASN A 101 2.43 -14.13 2.83
N LEU A 102 2.01 -13.16 2.06
CA LEU A 102 1.05 -12.15 2.51
C LEU A 102 -0.25 -12.79 2.96
N LYS A 103 -0.78 -13.67 2.15
CA LYS A 103 -2.02 -14.38 2.45
C LYS A 103 -1.88 -15.24 3.72
N LYS A 104 -0.82 -16.03 3.80
CA LYS A 104 -0.56 -16.90 4.94
C LYS A 104 -0.43 -16.12 6.23
N THR A 105 0.25 -14.97 6.19
CA THR A 105 0.54 -14.18 7.38
C THR A 105 -0.66 -13.38 7.85
N PHE A 106 -1.41 -12.76 6.95
CA PHE A 106 -2.38 -11.73 7.31
C PHE A 106 -3.85 -12.10 7.12
N GLN A 107 -4.16 -13.12 6.36
CA GLN A 107 -5.54 -13.44 6.01
C GLN A 107 -6.45 -13.67 7.24
N LYS A 108 -5.91 -14.22 8.30
CA LYS A 108 -6.69 -14.48 9.52
C LYS A 108 -6.87 -13.26 10.41
N ASP A 109 -5.93 -12.33 10.34
CA ASP A 109 -5.91 -11.17 11.24
C ASP A 109 -6.53 -9.91 10.63
N ILE A 110 -6.53 -9.82 9.31
CA ILE A 110 -7.12 -8.69 8.60
C ILE A 110 -8.38 -9.18 7.90
N LYS A 111 -9.52 -8.65 8.34
CA LYS A 111 -10.83 -9.09 7.82
C LYS A 111 -11.00 -8.79 6.34
N ASP A 112 -10.62 -7.61 5.94
CA ASP A 112 -10.78 -7.16 4.56
C ASP A 112 -9.51 -7.48 3.78
N PHE A 113 -9.47 -8.69 3.25
CA PHE A 113 -8.35 -9.19 2.45
C PHE A 113 -8.82 -9.43 1.02
N TYR A 114 -8.17 -8.81 0.06
CA TYR A 114 -8.52 -8.89 -1.36
C TYR A 114 -7.32 -9.24 -2.21
N GLU A 115 -7.56 -9.99 -3.27
CA GLU A 115 -6.56 -10.27 -4.29
C GLU A 115 -7.06 -9.71 -5.62
N VAL A 116 -6.25 -8.90 -6.27
CA VAL A 116 -6.59 -8.25 -7.53
C VAL A 116 -5.49 -8.46 -8.56
N LYS A 117 -5.82 -8.27 -9.82
CA LYS A 117 -4.89 -8.57 -10.92
C LYS A 117 -3.90 -7.45 -11.20
N ASN A 118 -4.31 -6.22 -10.99
CA ASN A 118 -3.53 -5.05 -11.38
C ASN A 118 -3.74 -3.90 -10.41
N ILE A 119 -2.97 -2.86 -10.61
CA ILE A 119 -2.97 -1.71 -9.73
C ILE A 119 -4.27 -0.89 -9.83
N VAL A 120 -4.88 -0.84 -10.98
CA VAL A 120 -6.13 -0.08 -11.16
C VAL A 120 -7.23 -0.70 -10.31
N ASP A 121 -7.37 -2.02 -10.36
CA ASP A 121 -8.35 -2.73 -9.55
C ASP A 121 -8.06 -2.57 -8.04
N ALA A 122 -6.79 -2.58 -7.67
CA ALA A 122 -6.39 -2.39 -6.28
C ALA A 122 -6.84 -1.03 -5.77
N ILE A 123 -6.67 -0.04 -6.57
CA ILE A 123 -6.99 1.33 -6.25
C ILE A 123 -8.49 1.55 -6.15
N ASP A 124 -9.24 1.03 -7.11
CA ASP A 124 -10.70 1.12 -7.08
C ASP A 124 -11.24 0.46 -5.81
N THR A 125 -10.69 -0.70 -5.47
CA THR A 125 -11.05 -1.41 -4.24
C THR A 125 -10.70 -0.58 -3.00
N ALA A 126 -9.51 -0.02 -2.97
CA ALA A 126 -9.07 0.80 -1.85
C ALA A 126 -9.93 2.06 -1.67
N SER A 127 -10.25 2.73 -2.76
CA SER A 127 -11.11 3.91 -2.72
C SER A 127 -12.49 3.58 -2.19
N PHE A 128 -13.04 2.46 -2.60
CA PHE A 128 -14.34 2.00 -2.11
C PHE A 128 -14.29 1.71 -0.61
N LEU A 129 -13.24 1.05 -0.14
CA LEU A 129 -13.10 0.68 1.26
C LEU A 129 -12.80 1.88 2.18
N ALA A 130 -12.20 2.92 1.64
CA ALA A 130 -11.79 4.09 2.41
C ALA A 130 -12.94 5.05 2.72
N THR A 131 -14.06 4.91 2.06
CA THR A 131 -15.24 5.79 2.27
C THR A 131 -16.25 5.20 3.28
#